data_754f5c1f01e5af381b2e5957b0f8ae2c
#
_entry.id   754f5c1f01e5af381b2e5957b0f8ae2c
#
_cell.length_a   1.000
_cell.length_b   1.000
_cell.length_c   1.000
_cell.angle_alpha   90.00
_cell.angle_beta   90.00
_cell.angle_gamma   90.00
#
_symmetry.space_group_name_H-M   'P 1'
#
loop_
_entity.id
_entity.type
_entity.pdbx_description
1 polymer ?
#
loop_
_entity_poly.entity_id
_entity_poly.type
_entity_poly.pdbx_seq_one_letter_code
_entity_poly.pdbx_strand_id
1 'polypeptide(L)'
;LLRLLAVDDPRAGLDFLVEIGFLERILPEVATLDESSRQAAFNRVPIPSGDPLDRLAALLLDLGPVEAGGRVRALRFSRRETAIVKGLVEIVDRVRSGPPEGGWSAEDVRRMAFNAGELLDRALDLVVAVGADTGGLITAVSELRGVGELEDLGPALDGGQVMAVLDLVGGPEVGEALAWLTDLRLREGRLSVEEAEMLLTDWWWSREGGIGT
;
A
#
# COMPACT_ATOMS: atom_id res chain seq x y z
N LEU A 1 -9.58 -1.21 -22.82
CA LEU A 1 -9.99 -1.58 -21.47
C LEU A 1 -10.24 -0.35 -20.60
N LEU A 2 -9.29 0.59 -20.41
CA LEU A 2 -9.48 1.76 -19.55
C LEU A 2 -10.72 2.61 -19.92
N ARG A 3 -10.99 2.81 -21.23
CA ARG A 3 -12.19 3.54 -21.65
C ARG A 3 -13.49 2.83 -21.28
N LEU A 4 -13.49 1.50 -21.26
CA LEU A 4 -14.62 0.71 -20.79
C LEU A 4 -14.77 0.84 -19.28
N LEU A 5 -13.65 0.81 -18.55
CA LEU A 5 -13.67 0.98 -17.10
C LEU A 5 -13.95 2.43 -16.65
N ALA A 6 -13.90 3.42 -17.55
CA ALA A 6 -14.15 4.84 -17.24
C ALA A 6 -15.64 5.23 -17.25
N VAL A 7 -16.54 4.36 -17.74
CA VAL A 7 -17.99 4.65 -17.74
C VAL A 7 -18.59 4.48 -16.34
N ASP A 8 -19.75 5.07 -16.08
CA ASP A 8 -20.37 5.03 -14.75
C ASP A 8 -20.59 3.59 -14.25
N ASP A 9 -21.12 2.72 -15.12
CA ASP A 9 -21.27 1.29 -14.82
C ASP A 9 -20.66 0.44 -15.95
N PRO A 10 -19.45 -0.10 -15.76
CA PRO A 10 -18.77 -0.86 -16.78
C PRO A 10 -19.24 -2.34 -16.89
N ARG A 11 -20.14 -2.81 -16.02
CA ARG A 11 -20.55 -4.23 -15.97
C ARG A 11 -21.09 -4.73 -17.29
N ALA A 12 -22.04 -4.01 -17.90
CA ALA A 12 -22.59 -4.38 -19.19
C ALA A 12 -21.52 -4.50 -20.29
N GLY A 13 -20.51 -3.65 -20.27
CA GLY A 13 -19.37 -3.74 -21.18
C GLY A 13 -18.47 -4.94 -20.90
N LEU A 14 -18.27 -5.32 -19.63
CA LEU A 14 -17.55 -6.52 -19.26
C LEU A 14 -18.30 -7.80 -19.67
N ASP A 15 -19.61 -7.85 -19.45
CA ASP A 15 -20.47 -8.96 -19.90
C ASP A 15 -20.41 -9.11 -21.43
N PHE A 16 -20.45 -8.01 -22.17
CA PHE A 16 -20.29 -8.02 -23.62
C PHE A 16 -18.92 -8.58 -24.05
N LEU A 17 -17.83 -8.26 -23.34
CA LEU A 17 -16.52 -8.84 -23.62
C LEU A 17 -16.49 -10.37 -23.42
N VAL A 18 -17.26 -10.89 -22.47
CA VAL A 18 -17.44 -12.34 -22.28
C VAL A 18 -18.19 -12.94 -23.47
N GLU A 19 -19.33 -12.33 -23.85
CA GLU A 19 -20.19 -12.81 -24.92
C GLU A 19 -19.45 -12.97 -26.26
N ILE A 20 -18.58 -12.00 -26.59
CA ILE A 20 -17.80 -12.04 -27.83
C ILE A 20 -16.47 -12.80 -27.72
N GLY A 21 -16.18 -13.44 -26.57
CA GLY A 21 -14.95 -14.19 -26.33
C GLY A 21 -13.68 -13.31 -26.29
N PHE A 22 -13.83 -12.00 -26.09
CA PHE A 22 -12.70 -11.08 -26.09
C PHE A 22 -12.05 -10.97 -24.70
N LEU A 23 -12.78 -11.24 -23.62
CA LEU A 23 -12.26 -11.23 -22.26
C LEU A 23 -11.09 -12.21 -22.11
N GLU A 24 -11.16 -13.38 -22.72
CA GLU A 24 -10.09 -14.41 -22.69
C GLU A 24 -8.76 -13.90 -23.26
N ARG A 25 -8.79 -12.92 -24.16
CA ARG A 25 -7.59 -12.36 -24.79
C ARG A 25 -6.95 -11.28 -23.92
N ILE A 26 -7.74 -10.52 -23.17
CA ILE A 26 -7.25 -9.36 -22.41
C ILE A 26 -7.07 -9.70 -20.91
N LEU A 27 -7.97 -10.47 -20.34
CA LEU A 27 -8.00 -10.88 -18.93
C LEU A 27 -8.32 -12.38 -18.82
N PRO A 28 -7.46 -13.28 -19.32
CA PRO A 28 -7.71 -14.72 -19.32
C PRO A 28 -7.93 -15.26 -17.91
N GLU A 29 -7.27 -14.70 -16.89
CA GLU A 29 -7.41 -15.13 -15.51
C GLU A 29 -8.84 -14.86 -14.98
N VAL A 30 -9.43 -13.73 -15.38
CA VAL A 30 -10.83 -13.40 -15.02
C VAL A 30 -11.81 -14.21 -15.88
N ALA A 31 -11.47 -14.44 -17.15
CA ALA A 31 -12.31 -15.20 -18.06
C ALA A 31 -12.43 -16.69 -17.67
N THR A 32 -11.38 -17.25 -17.07
CA THR A 32 -11.36 -18.67 -16.61
C THR A 32 -12.04 -18.91 -15.28
N LEU A 33 -12.42 -17.85 -14.55
CA LEU A 33 -13.23 -17.98 -13.34
C LEU A 33 -14.59 -18.63 -13.68
N ASP A 34 -15.14 -19.39 -12.74
CA ASP A 34 -16.53 -19.79 -12.81
C ASP A 34 -17.46 -18.56 -12.87
N GLU A 35 -18.68 -18.75 -13.36
CA GLU A 35 -19.60 -17.64 -13.60
C GLU A 35 -19.90 -16.83 -12.33
N SER A 36 -20.03 -17.50 -11.19
CA SER A 36 -20.31 -16.86 -9.89
C SER A 36 -19.16 -15.98 -9.46
N SER A 37 -17.92 -16.47 -9.52
CA SER A 37 -16.71 -15.75 -9.17
C SER A 37 -16.43 -14.58 -10.12
N ARG A 38 -16.65 -14.78 -11.42
CA ARG A 38 -16.52 -13.74 -12.43
C ARG A 38 -17.54 -12.62 -12.22
N GLN A 39 -18.80 -12.98 -11.96
CA GLN A 39 -19.84 -11.99 -11.67
C GLN A 39 -19.56 -11.22 -10.37
N ALA A 40 -19.03 -11.90 -9.35
CA ALA A 40 -18.56 -11.24 -8.13
C ALA A 40 -17.43 -10.22 -8.42
N ALA A 41 -16.48 -10.58 -9.29
CA ALA A 41 -15.44 -9.65 -9.74
C ALA A 41 -16.02 -8.44 -10.48
N PHE A 42 -16.99 -8.64 -11.38
CA PHE A 42 -17.64 -7.55 -12.12
C PHE A 42 -18.45 -6.62 -11.19
N ASN A 43 -19.11 -7.19 -10.19
CA ASN A 43 -19.91 -6.41 -9.23
C ASN A 43 -19.07 -5.52 -8.31
N ARG A 44 -17.76 -5.79 -8.18
CA ARG A 44 -16.82 -4.92 -7.45
C ARG A 44 -16.35 -3.69 -8.24
N VAL A 45 -16.51 -3.70 -9.58
CA VAL A 45 -15.93 -2.66 -10.45
C VAL A 45 -16.61 -1.30 -10.35
N PRO A 46 -17.92 -1.16 -10.15
CA PRO A 46 -18.56 0.14 -9.93
C PRO A 46 -18.17 0.72 -8.56
N ILE A 47 -17.01 1.38 -8.48
CA ILE A 47 -16.52 2.04 -7.28
C ILE A 47 -16.70 3.56 -7.37
N PRO A 48 -16.91 4.26 -6.22
CA PRO A 48 -17.24 5.69 -6.20
C PRO A 48 -16.18 6.59 -6.84
N SER A 49 -14.89 6.24 -6.76
CA SER A 49 -13.81 7.06 -7.33
C SER A 49 -13.93 7.23 -8.85
N GLY A 50 -14.55 6.27 -9.55
CA GLY A 50 -14.63 6.27 -11.00
C GLY A 50 -13.29 6.14 -11.72
N ASP A 51 -12.16 6.08 -11.02
CA ASP A 51 -10.83 5.93 -11.61
C ASP A 51 -10.69 4.56 -12.27
N PRO A 52 -10.34 4.49 -13.57
CA PRO A 52 -10.22 3.22 -14.28
C PRO A 52 -9.16 2.27 -13.72
N LEU A 53 -8.11 2.78 -13.07
CA LEU A 53 -7.07 1.94 -12.45
C LEU A 53 -7.55 1.33 -11.14
N ASP A 54 -8.36 2.05 -10.36
CA ASP A 54 -8.99 1.50 -9.14
C ASP A 54 -9.97 0.39 -9.52
N ARG A 55 -10.77 0.62 -10.56
CA ARG A 55 -11.68 -0.37 -11.11
C ARG A 55 -10.97 -1.59 -11.69
N LEU A 56 -9.80 -1.38 -12.32
CA LEU A 56 -8.96 -2.47 -12.77
C LEU A 56 -8.38 -3.26 -11.60
N ALA A 57 -7.96 -2.58 -10.53
CA ALA A 57 -7.51 -3.23 -9.30
C ALA A 57 -8.64 -4.07 -8.67
N ALA A 58 -9.88 -3.54 -8.58
CA ALA A 58 -11.05 -4.26 -8.10
C ALA A 58 -11.34 -5.54 -8.92
N LEU A 59 -11.20 -5.45 -10.23
CA LEU A 59 -11.42 -6.56 -11.15
C LEU A 59 -10.36 -7.67 -10.99
N LEU A 60 -9.10 -7.29 -10.71
CA LEU A 60 -7.97 -8.20 -10.59
C LEU A 60 -7.67 -8.64 -9.14
N LEU A 61 -8.52 -8.26 -8.19
CA LEU A 61 -8.25 -8.41 -6.76
C LEU A 61 -7.96 -9.86 -6.34
N ASP A 62 -8.69 -10.83 -6.92
CA ASP A 62 -8.56 -12.25 -6.55
C ASP A 62 -7.33 -12.94 -7.16
N LEU A 63 -6.57 -12.22 -8.01
CA LEU A 63 -5.30 -12.71 -8.54
C LEU A 63 -4.13 -12.51 -7.55
N GLY A 64 -4.30 -11.61 -6.60
CA GLY A 64 -3.19 -11.16 -5.77
C GLY A 64 -2.26 -10.16 -6.50
N PRO A 65 -1.37 -9.49 -5.74
CA PRO A 65 -0.62 -8.32 -6.27
C PRO A 65 0.41 -8.68 -7.36
N VAL A 66 1.02 -9.86 -7.31
CA VAL A 66 2.07 -10.26 -8.26
C VAL A 66 1.46 -10.54 -9.63
N GLU A 67 0.44 -11.35 -9.69
CA GLU A 67 -0.27 -11.73 -10.91
C GLU A 67 -1.02 -10.54 -11.52
N ALA A 68 -1.70 -9.73 -10.69
CA ALA A 68 -2.34 -8.50 -11.13
C ALA A 68 -1.33 -7.54 -11.78
N GLY A 69 -0.19 -7.30 -11.15
CA GLY A 69 0.90 -6.51 -11.73
C GLY A 69 1.47 -7.12 -13.00
N GLY A 70 1.59 -8.43 -13.08
CA GLY A 70 2.00 -9.18 -14.27
C GLY A 70 1.02 -8.97 -15.43
N ARG A 71 -0.28 -9.10 -15.16
CA ARG A 71 -1.34 -8.88 -16.16
C ARG A 71 -1.36 -7.46 -16.69
N VAL A 72 -1.31 -6.47 -15.81
CA VAL A 72 -1.29 -5.05 -16.20
C VAL A 72 -0.08 -4.74 -17.09
N ARG A 73 1.09 -5.31 -16.77
CA ARG A 73 2.31 -5.19 -17.60
C ARG A 73 2.12 -5.87 -18.95
N ALA A 74 1.52 -7.04 -19.01
CA ALA A 74 1.23 -7.76 -20.26
C ALA A 74 0.27 -6.97 -21.16
N LEU A 75 -0.63 -6.19 -20.60
CA LEU A 75 -1.52 -5.25 -21.30
C LEU A 75 -0.79 -3.96 -21.75
N ARG A 76 0.53 -3.86 -21.54
CA ARG A 76 1.38 -2.73 -21.94
C ARG A 76 1.04 -1.40 -21.26
N PHE A 77 0.56 -1.44 -20.05
CA PHE A 77 0.44 -0.26 -19.21
C PHE A 77 1.82 0.28 -18.82
N SER A 78 1.90 1.56 -18.50
CA SER A 78 3.12 2.18 -18.00
C SER A 78 3.58 1.55 -16.66
N ARG A 79 4.85 1.77 -16.32
CA ARG A 79 5.38 1.33 -15.01
C ARG A 79 4.59 1.94 -13.84
N ARG A 80 4.19 3.22 -13.96
CA ARG A 80 3.42 3.93 -12.94
C ARG A 80 2.02 3.31 -12.77
N GLU A 81 1.30 3.09 -13.85
CA GLU A 81 -0.03 2.46 -13.81
C GLU A 81 0.05 1.04 -13.24
N THR A 82 1.07 0.26 -13.65
CA THR A 82 1.32 -1.08 -13.10
C THR A 82 1.57 -1.03 -11.59
N ALA A 83 2.37 -0.08 -11.12
CA ALA A 83 2.66 0.09 -9.70
C ALA A 83 1.40 0.47 -8.91
N ILE A 84 0.57 1.36 -9.46
CA ILE A 84 -0.71 1.75 -8.85
C ILE A 84 -1.63 0.55 -8.67
N VAL A 85 -1.92 -0.19 -9.74
CA VAL A 85 -2.83 -1.35 -9.66
C VAL A 85 -2.28 -2.41 -8.72
N LYS A 86 -0.98 -2.74 -8.84
CA LYS A 86 -0.34 -3.69 -7.93
C LYS A 86 -0.43 -3.26 -6.47
N GLY A 87 -0.10 -1.99 -6.18
CA GLY A 87 -0.12 -1.45 -4.82
C GLY A 87 -1.53 -1.44 -4.22
N LEU A 88 -2.55 -1.07 -5.01
CA LEU A 88 -3.95 -1.14 -4.57
C LEU A 88 -4.37 -2.57 -4.22
N VAL A 89 -4.07 -3.53 -5.10
CA VAL A 89 -4.36 -4.96 -4.85
C VAL A 89 -3.64 -5.44 -3.59
N GLU A 90 -2.36 -5.07 -3.41
CA GLU A 90 -1.54 -5.47 -2.26
C GLU A 90 -2.14 -4.97 -0.92
N ILE A 91 -2.56 -3.70 -0.87
CA ILE A 91 -3.15 -3.13 0.35
C ILE A 91 -4.51 -3.78 0.65
N VAL A 92 -5.37 -3.93 -0.37
CA VAL A 92 -6.69 -4.57 -0.17
C VAL A 92 -6.55 -6.02 0.23
N ASP A 93 -5.62 -6.77 -0.37
CA ASP A 93 -5.33 -8.16 -0.02
C ASP A 93 -4.83 -8.28 1.42
N ARG A 94 -3.95 -7.37 1.85
CA ARG A 94 -3.49 -7.28 3.24
C ARG A 94 -4.65 -7.04 4.21
N VAL A 95 -5.59 -6.16 3.88
CA VAL A 95 -6.77 -5.88 4.73
C VAL A 95 -7.73 -7.08 4.75
N ARG A 96 -7.97 -7.72 3.60
CA ARG A 96 -8.81 -8.94 3.49
C ARG A 96 -8.25 -10.13 4.28
N SER A 97 -6.95 -10.17 4.47
CA SER A 97 -6.30 -11.19 5.33
C SER A 97 -6.60 -11.00 6.81
N GLY A 98 -7.29 -9.92 7.15
CA GLY A 98 -7.68 -9.58 8.51
C GLY A 98 -6.62 -8.80 9.29
N PRO A 99 -7.03 -8.24 10.44
CA PRO A 99 -6.11 -7.54 11.33
C PRO A 99 -5.09 -8.51 11.94
N PRO A 100 -3.93 -8.01 12.38
CA PRO A 100 -3.02 -8.77 13.24
C PRO A 100 -3.72 -9.25 14.53
N GLU A 101 -3.10 -10.19 15.23
CA GLU A 101 -3.56 -10.60 16.55
C GLU A 101 -3.59 -9.38 17.49
N GLY A 102 -4.76 -9.09 18.06
CA GLY A 102 -4.99 -7.89 18.88
C GLY A 102 -5.54 -6.67 18.14
N GLY A 103 -5.78 -6.75 16.81
CA GLY A 103 -6.30 -5.65 15.99
C GLY A 103 -5.22 -4.83 15.31
N TRP A 104 -5.60 -3.73 14.66
CA TRP A 104 -4.69 -2.81 14.00
C TRP A 104 -4.03 -1.88 15.02
N SER A 105 -2.76 -2.12 15.33
CA SER A 105 -1.97 -1.22 16.18
C SER A 105 -1.64 0.09 15.46
N ALA A 106 -1.25 1.12 16.22
CA ALA A 106 -0.77 2.37 15.63
C ALA A 106 0.46 2.17 14.74
N GLU A 107 1.35 1.23 15.10
CA GLU A 107 2.48 0.82 14.28
C GLU A 107 2.01 0.21 12.94
N ASP A 108 1.06 -0.74 12.96
CA ASP A 108 0.56 -1.37 11.73
C ASP A 108 -0.02 -0.35 10.78
N VAL A 109 -0.78 0.61 11.31
CA VAL A 109 -1.39 1.67 10.49
C VAL A 109 -0.33 2.63 9.93
N ARG A 110 0.67 3.04 10.73
CA ARG A 110 1.78 3.89 10.23
C ARG A 110 2.59 3.17 9.17
N ARG A 111 2.92 1.89 9.35
CA ARG A 111 3.63 1.07 8.34
C ARG A 111 2.81 0.91 7.07
N MET A 112 1.51 0.67 7.19
CA MET A 112 0.62 0.60 6.03
C MET A 112 0.59 1.94 5.29
N ALA A 113 0.42 3.05 6.01
CA ALA A 113 0.39 4.39 5.42
C ALA A 113 1.71 4.76 4.74
N PHE A 114 2.84 4.43 5.37
CA PHE A 114 4.18 4.66 4.80
C PHE A 114 4.38 3.89 3.49
N ASN A 115 4.04 2.60 3.47
CA ASN A 115 4.19 1.75 2.29
C ASN A 115 3.20 2.11 1.18
N ALA A 116 1.98 2.51 1.53
CA ALA A 116 0.95 2.92 0.60
C ALA A 116 1.24 4.29 -0.04
N GLY A 117 1.86 5.22 0.71
CA GLY A 117 2.09 6.58 0.26
C GLY A 117 0.80 7.23 -0.25
N GLU A 118 0.84 7.78 -1.45
CA GLU A 118 -0.31 8.43 -2.10
C GLU A 118 -1.49 7.48 -2.41
N LEU A 119 -1.29 6.17 -2.32
CA LEU A 119 -2.34 5.19 -2.61
C LEU A 119 -3.23 4.88 -1.41
N LEU A 120 -2.89 5.35 -0.20
CA LEU A 120 -3.62 4.97 1.01
C LEU A 120 -5.12 5.25 0.91
N ASP A 121 -5.51 6.46 0.56
CA ASP A 121 -6.92 6.84 0.48
C ASP A 121 -7.67 6.05 -0.59
N ARG A 122 -7.08 5.91 -1.78
CA ARG A 122 -7.64 5.11 -2.86
C ARG A 122 -7.82 3.64 -2.47
N ALA A 123 -6.85 3.09 -1.75
CA ALA A 123 -6.92 1.72 -1.26
C ALA A 123 -8.00 1.55 -0.18
N LEU A 124 -8.14 2.50 0.74
CA LEU A 124 -9.20 2.47 1.75
C LEU A 124 -10.61 2.59 1.12
N ASP A 125 -10.77 3.47 0.13
CA ASP A 125 -12.01 3.57 -0.64
C ASP A 125 -12.32 2.24 -1.35
N LEU A 126 -11.31 1.59 -1.92
CA LEU A 126 -11.46 0.30 -2.57
C LEU A 126 -11.81 -0.81 -1.56
N VAL A 127 -11.16 -0.84 -0.40
CA VAL A 127 -11.49 -1.78 0.70
C VAL A 127 -12.96 -1.68 1.09
N VAL A 128 -13.48 -0.45 1.25
CA VAL A 128 -14.90 -0.21 1.56
C VAL A 128 -15.80 -0.64 0.40
N ALA A 129 -15.44 -0.26 -0.83
CA ALA A 129 -16.25 -0.56 -2.01
C ALA A 129 -16.38 -2.06 -2.29
N VAL A 130 -15.35 -2.86 -1.98
CA VAL A 130 -15.40 -4.33 -2.14
C VAL A 130 -16.02 -5.05 -0.94
N GLY A 131 -16.48 -4.30 0.07
CA GLY A 131 -17.12 -4.86 1.27
C GLY A 131 -16.19 -5.70 2.14
N ALA A 132 -14.88 -5.41 2.13
CA ALA A 132 -13.94 -6.11 2.98
C ALA A 132 -14.17 -5.75 4.46
N ASP A 133 -14.05 -6.74 5.34
CA ASP A 133 -14.02 -6.46 6.78
C ASP A 133 -12.74 -5.71 7.12
N THR A 134 -12.88 -4.49 7.61
CA THR A 134 -11.76 -3.63 7.94
C THR A 134 -11.15 -3.93 9.30
N GLY A 135 -11.85 -4.70 10.15
CA GLY A 135 -11.38 -5.00 11.50
C GLY A 135 -11.02 -3.75 12.32
N GLY A 136 -11.70 -2.62 12.06
CA GLY A 136 -11.43 -1.34 12.72
C GLY A 136 -10.33 -0.47 12.08
N LEU A 137 -9.72 -0.90 10.96
CA LEU A 137 -8.65 -0.15 10.27
C LEU A 137 -9.06 1.29 9.93
N ILE A 138 -10.26 1.50 9.39
CA ILE A 138 -10.74 2.84 8.99
C ILE A 138 -10.78 3.78 10.20
N THR A 139 -11.25 3.28 11.33
CA THR A 139 -11.28 4.04 12.58
C THR A 139 -9.87 4.37 13.05
N ALA A 140 -8.97 3.38 13.09
CA ALA A 140 -7.58 3.59 13.50
C ALA A 140 -6.83 4.58 12.59
N VAL A 141 -7.05 4.52 11.27
CA VAL A 141 -6.50 5.52 10.33
C VAL A 141 -7.04 6.91 10.62
N SER A 142 -8.36 7.04 10.86
CA SER A 142 -8.99 8.33 11.16
C SER A 142 -8.47 8.94 12.47
N GLU A 143 -8.31 8.14 13.50
CA GLU A 143 -7.78 8.55 14.80
C GLU A 143 -6.33 9.06 14.67
N LEU A 144 -5.45 8.30 14.00
CA LEU A 144 -4.06 8.71 13.81
C LEU A 144 -3.92 9.94 12.90
N ARG A 145 -4.79 10.11 11.91
CA ARG A 145 -4.86 11.36 11.13
C ARG A 145 -5.30 12.54 11.98
N GLY A 146 -6.30 12.34 12.83
CA GLY A 146 -6.81 13.39 13.70
C GLY A 146 -5.77 14.00 14.63
N VAL A 147 -4.73 13.23 14.99
CA VAL A 147 -3.60 13.68 15.80
C VAL A 147 -2.33 13.95 14.98
N GLY A 148 -2.42 13.93 13.64
CA GLY A 148 -1.31 14.23 12.73
C GLY A 148 -0.24 13.13 12.64
N GLU A 149 -0.49 11.94 13.17
CA GLU A 149 0.49 10.84 13.21
C GLU A 149 0.80 10.22 11.85
N LEU A 150 -0.07 10.40 10.86
CA LEU A 150 0.14 9.92 9.48
C LEU A 150 0.73 10.98 8.54
N GLU A 151 1.00 12.18 9.05
CA GLU A 151 1.73 13.21 8.32
C GLU A 151 3.22 13.00 8.55
N ASP A 152 4.01 13.13 7.49
CA ASP A 152 5.46 12.99 7.55
C ASP A 152 5.93 11.74 8.33
N LEU A 153 5.80 10.59 7.68
CA LEU A 153 6.24 9.31 8.21
C LEU A 153 7.75 9.03 7.99
N GLY A 154 8.49 10.03 7.52
CA GLY A 154 9.94 9.96 7.37
C GLY A 154 10.69 10.02 8.71
N PRO A 155 12.04 9.93 8.66
CA PRO A 155 12.87 10.00 9.84
C PRO A 155 12.80 11.40 10.47
N ALA A 156 12.90 11.49 11.80
CA ALA A 156 12.87 12.75 12.54
C ALA A 156 14.11 13.64 12.30
N LEU A 157 15.21 13.05 11.82
CA LEU A 157 16.46 13.74 11.47
C LEU A 157 16.74 13.56 9.98
N ASP A 158 17.28 14.60 9.35
CA ASP A 158 17.81 14.50 8.00
C ASP A 158 19.26 13.94 7.96
N GLY A 159 19.77 13.69 6.74
CA GLY A 159 21.12 13.13 6.58
C GLY A 159 22.24 14.04 7.12
N GLY A 160 22.05 15.37 7.08
CA GLY A 160 23.01 16.32 7.62
C GLY A 160 23.04 16.30 9.16
N GLN A 161 21.87 16.22 9.77
CA GLN A 161 21.72 16.08 11.23
C GLN A 161 22.31 14.75 11.71
N VAL A 162 22.03 13.64 11.01
CA VAL A 162 22.63 12.32 11.31
C VAL A 162 24.15 12.36 11.25
N MET A 163 24.73 12.97 10.22
CA MET A 163 26.19 13.14 10.10
C MET A 163 26.75 13.96 11.26
N ALA A 164 26.08 15.03 11.66
CA ALA A 164 26.53 15.88 12.77
C ALA A 164 26.47 15.16 14.12
N VAL A 165 25.41 14.39 14.39
CA VAL A 165 25.21 13.66 15.64
C VAL A 165 26.21 12.51 15.79
N LEU A 166 26.49 11.78 14.70
CA LEU A 166 27.33 10.59 14.73
C LEU A 166 28.79 10.85 14.30
N ASP A 167 29.17 12.09 14.02
CA ASP A 167 30.49 12.48 13.49
C ASP A 167 30.89 11.71 12.22
N LEU A 168 29.94 11.57 11.30
CA LEU A 168 30.13 10.85 10.03
C LEU A 168 30.41 11.81 8.87
N VAL A 169 31.26 11.40 7.93
CA VAL A 169 31.61 12.19 6.74
C VAL A 169 30.64 11.94 5.57
N GLY A 170 29.69 11.02 5.74
CA GLY A 170 28.79 10.53 4.72
C GLY A 170 29.10 9.07 4.37
N GLY A 171 28.16 8.41 3.70
CA GLY A 171 28.34 7.01 3.32
C GLY A 171 27.11 6.15 3.55
N PRO A 172 27.25 4.82 3.39
CA PRO A 172 26.16 3.86 3.63
C PRO A 172 25.63 3.92 5.06
N GLU A 173 26.47 4.23 6.03
CA GLU A 173 26.14 4.33 7.45
C GLU A 173 25.05 5.37 7.72
N VAL A 174 25.08 6.51 7.01
CA VAL A 174 24.03 7.53 7.10
C VAL A 174 22.70 6.97 6.60
N GLY A 175 22.74 6.19 5.52
CA GLY A 175 21.56 5.49 4.99
C GLY A 175 20.98 4.48 5.99
N GLU A 176 21.82 3.71 6.68
CA GLU A 176 21.40 2.78 7.72
C GLU A 176 20.77 3.51 8.91
N ALA A 177 21.37 4.60 9.35
CA ALA A 177 20.85 5.43 10.44
C ALA A 177 19.48 6.04 10.09
N LEU A 178 19.32 6.56 8.87
CA LEU A 178 18.03 7.09 8.38
C LEU A 178 16.96 5.99 8.27
N ALA A 179 17.33 4.80 7.82
CA ALA A 179 16.42 3.67 7.76
C ALA A 179 15.97 3.23 9.15
N TRP A 180 16.90 3.20 10.11
CA TRP A 180 16.58 2.90 11.51
C TRP A 180 15.67 3.96 12.15
N LEU A 181 15.95 5.26 11.91
CA LEU A 181 15.10 6.36 12.39
C LEU A 181 13.70 6.29 11.77
N THR A 182 13.59 5.91 10.50
CA THR A 182 12.30 5.69 9.85
C THR A 182 11.55 4.53 10.51
N ASP A 183 12.21 3.40 10.76
CA ASP A 183 11.60 2.27 11.47
C ASP A 183 11.16 2.66 12.89
N LEU A 184 11.98 3.44 13.59
CA LEU A 184 11.66 3.97 14.92
C LEU A 184 10.41 4.87 14.86
N ARG A 185 10.33 5.79 13.88
CA ARG A 185 9.15 6.65 13.66
C ARG A 185 7.88 5.84 13.42
N LEU A 186 7.97 4.78 12.64
CA LEU A 186 6.82 3.90 12.36
C LEU A 186 6.38 3.11 13.59
N ARG A 187 7.32 2.70 14.42
CA ARG A 187 7.09 1.92 15.63
C ARG A 187 6.53 2.77 16.78
N GLU A 188 7.26 3.83 17.13
CA GLU A 188 6.97 4.60 18.35
C GLU A 188 6.04 5.81 18.11
N GLY A 189 5.91 6.30 16.86
CA GLY A 189 5.20 7.51 16.54
C GLY A 189 6.12 8.72 16.39
N ARG A 190 5.57 9.94 16.49
CA ARG A 190 6.36 11.18 16.39
C ARG A 190 7.32 11.30 17.55
N LEU A 191 8.54 11.65 17.22
CA LEU A 191 9.62 11.98 18.17
C LEU A 191 10.04 13.43 17.96
N SER A 192 10.47 14.09 19.02
CA SER A 192 11.20 15.35 18.90
C SER A 192 12.59 15.11 18.32
N VAL A 193 13.22 16.17 17.83
CA VAL A 193 14.60 16.11 17.31
C VAL A 193 15.54 15.62 18.41
N GLU A 194 15.40 16.15 19.62
CA GLU A 194 16.24 15.82 20.78
C GLU A 194 16.09 14.33 21.19
N GLU A 195 14.87 13.79 21.19
CA GLU A 195 14.62 12.39 21.47
C GLU A 195 15.23 11.49 20.39
N ALA A 196 15.09 11.87 19.12
CA ALA A 196 15.65 11.13 18.00
C ALA A 196 17.19 11.13 18.03
N GLU A 197 17.85 12.24 18.35
CA GLU A 197 19.30 12.33 18.50
C GLU A 197 19.82 11.45 19.63
N MET A 198 19.17 11.46 20.78
CA MET A 198 19.54 10.62 21.93
C MET A 198 19.40 9.12 21.58
N LEU A 199 18.25 8.72 21.03
CA LEU A 199 17.99 7.32 20.67
C LEU A 199 18.90 6.84 19.53
N LEU A 200 19.22 7.71 18.55
CA LEU A 200 20.15 7.42 17.48
C LEU A 200 21.57 7.16 18.02
N THR A 201 22.03 8.00 18.94
CA THR A 201 23.34 7.87 19.57
C THR A 201 23.44 6.56 20.36
N ASP A 202 22.45 6.24 21.17
CA ASP A 202 22.40 5.00 21.94
C ASP A 202 22.40 3.75 21.04
N TRP A 203 21.59 3.77 19.98
CA TRP A 203 21.54 2.69 19.01
C TRP A 203 22.87 2.52 18.28
N TRP A 204 23.50 3.62 17.85
CA TRP A 204 24.76 3.59 17.10
C TRP A 204 25.88 2.96 17.92
N TRP A 205 26.11 3.42 19.14
CA TRP A 205 27.16 2.91 20.00
C TRP A 205 26.90 1.49 20.51
N SER A 206 25.65 1.08 20.62
CA SER A 206 25.31 -0.31 20.98
C SER A 206 25.73 -1.32 19.90
N ARG A 207 25.80 -0.91 18.64
CA ARG A 207 26.27 -1.75 17.52
C ARG A 207 27.79 -1.96 17.54
N GLU A 208 28.53 -0.93 17.88
CA GLU A 208 30.01 -1.00 17.92
C GLU A 208 30.52 -1.76 19.14
N GLY A 209 29.82 -1.73 20.26
CA GLY A 209 30.15 -2.48 21.47
C GLY A 209 29.98 -4.01 21.37
N GLY A 210 29.35 -4.52 20.32
CA GLY A 210 29.15 -5.94 20.04
C GLY A 210 30.26 -6.63 19.26
N ILE A 211 31.31 -5.92 18.81
CA ILE A 211 32.40 -6.47 17.98
C ILE A 211 33.70 -6.64 18.80
N GLY A 212 33.65 -6.49 20.12
CA GLY A 212 34.81 -6.55 20.98
C GLY A 212 34.67 -7.53 22.13
N THR A 213 34.67 -8.84 21.86
CA THR A 213 35.24 -9.90 22.75
C THR A 213 35.48 -11.18 21.97
#